data_41f45e8cd6f0a435f731d70756e68dfd
#
_entry.id   41f45e8cd6f0a435f731d70756e68dfd
#
_cell.length_a   1.000
_cell.length_b   1.000
_cell.length_c   1.000
_cell.angle_alpha   90.00
_cell.angle_beta   90.00
_cell.angle_gamma   90.00
#
_symmetry.space_group_name_H-M   'P 1'
#
loop_
_entity.id
_entity.type
_entity.pdbx_description
1 polymer ?
#
loop_
_entity_poly.entity_id
_entity_poly.type
_entity_poly.pdbx_seq_one_letter_code
_entity_poly.pdbx_strand_id
1 'polypeptide(L)'
;QRYDEIPTGVEMEVSVNAQGFLNQFAGPYEGLHVTKAHPVIFKDLVDMGAILSSADIVHSYPPCWRCKKPIIFRATQQWFASVDAIKDAAVEACDDITWKPEWGKERMISMIRERSDWCISRQRTWGVPIPIFFCKDCGKPYCTPESIAKVSEIFGAEGSNAWWAKEAAE
;
A
#
# COMPACT_ATOMS: atom_id res chain seq x y z
N GLN A 1 -6.90 -1.29 -7.38
CA GLN A 1 -8.23 -1.22 -8.05
C GLN A 1 -9.12 -2.44 -7.80
N ARG A 2 -8.62 -3.52 -7.19
CA ARG A 2 -9.48 -4.68 -6.84
C ARG A 2 -10.50 -4.39 -5.75
N TYR A 3 -10.36 -3.29 -5.02
CA TYR A 3 -11.34 -2.88 -4.00
C TYR A 3 -12.56 -2.17 -4.59
N ASP A 4 -12.45 -1.63 -5.82
CA ASP A 4 -13.56 -0.99 -6.52
C ASP A 4 -14.57 -2.02 -7.08
N GLU A 5 -14.20 -3.31 -7.07
CA GLU A 5 -15.01 -4.41 -7.60
C GLU A 5 -15.81 -5.16 -6.52
N ILE A 6 -15.66 -4.81 -5.24
CA ILE A 6 -16.48 -5.41 -4.19
C ILE A 6 -17.72 -4.53 -4.03
N PRO A 7 -18.90 -4.95 -4.58
CA PRO A 7 -20.13 -4.20 -4.38
C PRO A 7 -20.63 -4.44 -2.95
N THR A 8 -20.00 -3.76 -2.00
CA THR A 8 -20.42 -3.86 -0.59
C THR A 8 -21.73 -3.12 -0.32
N GLY A 9 -22.19 -2.29 -1.27
CA GLY A 9 -23.35 -1.41 -1.07
C GLY A 9 -23.17 -0.41 0.09
N VAL A 10 -22.00 -0.40 0.71
CA VAL A 10 -21.63 0.48 1.83
C VAL A 10 -20.40 1.26 1.42
N GLU A 11 -20.54 2.57 1.33
CA GLU A 11 -19.42 3.48 1.17
C GLU A 11 -18.63 3.47 2.48
N MET A 12 -17.42 2.91 2.45
CA MET A 12 -16.56 2.83 3.63
C MET A 12 -15.78 4.13 3.79
N GLU A 13 -16.14 4.90 4.80
CA GLU A 13 -15.42 6.12 5.13
C GLU A 13 -14.19 5.83 6.00
N VAL A 14 -13.07 6.50 5.66
CA VAL A 14 -11.83 6.35 6.41
C VAL A 14 -11.94 7.16 7.70
N SER A 15 -12.01 6.47 8.83
CA SER A 15 -12.15 7.09 10.17
C SER A 15 -10.84 7.51 10.83
N VAL A 16 -9.68 7.27 10.22
CA VAL A 16 -8.36 7.60 10.75
C VAL A 16 -7.60 8.48 9.77
N ASN A 17 -7.14 9.65 10.22
CA ASN A 17 -6.36 10.56 9.39
C ASN A 17 -4.89 10.13 9.23
N ALA A 18 -4.13 10.90 8.44
CA ALA A 18 -2.73 10.58 8.12
C ALA A 18 -1.80 10.55 9.35
N GLN A 19 -2.16 11.23 10.42
CA GLN A 19 -1.39 11.32 11.65
C GLN A 19 -1.79 10.26 12.69
N GLY A 20 -2.77 9.41 12.38
CA GLY A 20 -3.26 8.36 13.28
C GLY A 20 -4.30 8.81 14.29
N PHE A 21 -4.93 9.96 14.07
CA PHE A 21 -6.06 10.43 14.89
C PHE A 21 -7.38 10.04 14.25
N LEU A 22 -8.34 9.70 15.08
CA LEU A 22 -9.71 9.44 14.69
C LEU A 22 -10.38 10.77 14.27
N ASN A 23 -11.10 10.75 13.15
CA ASN A 23 -11.81 11.93 12.60
C ASN A 23 -13.32 11.84 12.89
N GLN A 24 -14.11 12.74 12.30
CA GLN A 24 -15.56 12.84 12.52
C GLN A 24 -16.35 11.55 12.23
N PHE A 25 -15.83 10.66 11.38
CA PHE A 25 -16.47 9.36 11.07
C PHE A 25 -16.27 8.32 12.17
N ALA A 26 -15.42 8.60 13.16
CA ALA A 26 -15.25 7.76 14.33
C ALA A 26 -16.26 8.05 15.45
N GLY A 27 -17.19 8.98 15.25
CA GLY A 27 -18.23 9.33 16.19
C GLY A 27 -17.67 9.80 17.56
N PRO A 28 -18.05 9.16 18.68
CA PRO A 28 -17.65 9.62 20.03
C PRO A 28 -16.15 9.53 20.29
N TYR A 29 -15.39 8.89 19.41
CA TYR A 29 -13.94 8.72 19.57
C TYR A 29 -13.13 9.74 18.76
N GLU A 30 -13.78 10.71 18.13
CA GLU A 30 -13.11 11.78 17.36
C GLU A 30 -12.03 12.48 18.19
N GLY A 31 -10.90 12.76 17.54
CA GLY A 31 -9.75 13.43 18.15
C GLY A 31 -8.82 12.51 18.98
N LEU A 32 -9.20 11.27 19.24
CA LEU A 32 -8.32 10.33 19.93
C LEU A 32 -7.28 9.76 18.94
N HIS A 33 -6.04 9.66 19.39
CA HIS A 33 -5.04 8.86 18.67
C HIS A 33 -5.36 7.38 18.81
N VAL A 34 -5.18 6.57 17.74
CA VAL A 34 -5.56 5.15 17.69
C VAL A 34 -5.03 4.33 18.88
N THR A 35 -3.83 4.63 19.38
CA THR A 35 -3.26 3.94 20.56
C THR A 35 -3.96 4.28 21.86
N LYS A 36 -4.59 5.45 21.95
CA LYS A 36 -5.36 5.90 23.14
C LYS A 36 -6.83 5.57 23.02
N ALA A 37 -7.32 5.38 21.80
CA ALA A 37 -8.71 5.01 21.55
C ALA A 37 -9.02 3.58 22.01
N HIS A 38 -8.06 2.65 21.87
CA HIS A 38 -8.26 1.23 22.19
C HIS A 38 -8.84 1.00 23.59
N PRO A 39 -8.27 1.49 24.72
CA PRO A 39 -8.83 1.24 26.05
C PRO A 39 -10.20 1.89 26.25
N VAL A 40 -10.48 3.02 25.57
CA VAL A 40 -11.79 3.70 25.65
C VAL A 40 -12.85 2.87 24.93
N ILE A 41 -12.57 2.47 23.69
CA ILE A 41 -13.47 1.62 22.89
C ILE A 41 -13.73 0.28 23.61
N PHE A 42 -12.66 -0.32 24.18
CA PHE A 42 -12.80 -1.57 24.91
C PHE A 42 -13.75 -1.43 26.12
N LYS A 43 -13.58 -0.36 26.89
CA LYS A 43 -14.46 -0.07 28.03
C LYS A 43 -15.92 0.10 27.57
N ASP A 44 -16.17 0.86 26.52
CA ASP A 44 -17.53 1.08 26.03
C ASP A 44 -18.17 -0.22 25.53
N LEU A 45 -17.39 -1.09 24.86
CA LEU A 45 -17.88 -2.42 24.45
C LEU A 45 -18.22 -3.33 25.65
N VAL A 46 -17.45 -3.23 26.74
CA VAL A 46 -17.79 -3.95 28.01
C VAL A 46 -19.08 -3.40 28.59
N ASP A 47 -19.19 -2.07 28.69
CA ASP A 47 -20.36 -1.41 29.28
C ASP A 47 -21.65 -1.69 28.48
N MET A 48 -21.53 -1.86 27.16
CA MET A 48 -22.61 -2.25 26.24
C MET A 48 -22.96 -3.76 26.30
N GLY A 49 -22.16 -4.59 26.98
CA GLY A 49 -22.31 -6.04 26.98
C GLY A 49 -21.97 -6.71 25.63
N ALA A 50 -21.19 -6.04 24.77
CA ALA A 50 -20.84 -6.53 23.45
C ALA A 50 -19.60 -7.45 23.45
N ILE A 51 -18.89 -7.58 24.56
CA ILE A 51 -17.72 -8.46 24.70
C ILE A 51 -18.12 -9.78 25.36
N LEU A 52 -17.91 -10.86 24.62
CA LEU A 52 -18.16 -12.21 25.12
C LEU A 52 -17.09 -12.68 26.13
N SER A 53 -15.82 -12.39 25.83
CA SER A 53 -14.67 -12.74 26.66
C SER A 53 -13.47 -11.89 26.29
N SER A 54 -12.58 -11.66 27.26
CA SER A 54 -11.30 -11.00 27.01
C SER A 54 -10.20 -11.63 27.87
N ALA A 55 -8.97 -11.67 27.33
CA ALA A 55 -7.79 -12.12 28.04
C ALA A 55 -6.57 -11.36 27.54
N ASP A 56 -5.65 -11.09 28.47
CA ASP A 56 -4.36 -10.52 28.12
C ASP A 56 -3.45 -11.59 27.53
N ILE A 57 -2.78 -11.26 26.42
CA ILE A 57 -1.79 -12.11 25.77
C ILE A 57 -0.47 -11.37 25.64
N VAL A 58 0.64 -12.10 25.77
CA VAL A 58 1.97 -11.59 25.49
C VAL A 58 2.43 -12.15 24.15
N HIS A 59 2.71 -11.26 23.20
CA HIS A 59 3.17 -11.66 21.87
C HIS A 59 4.19 -10.65 21.32
N SER A 60 4.97 -11.08 20.32
CA SER A 60 5.86 -10.18 19.60
C SER A 60 5.07 -9.20 18.74
N TYR A 61 5.42 -7.92 18.82
CA TYR A 61 4.80 -6.88 17.99
C TYR A 61 5.87 -6.10 17.23
N PRO A 62 5.70 -5.85 15.92
CA PRO A 62 6.72 -5.20 15.11
C PRO A 62 6.91 -3.74 15.50
N PRO A 63 8.13 -3.33 15.91
CA PRO A 63 8.44 -1.94 16.16
C PRO A 63 8.95 -1.24 14.90
N CYS A 64 8.85 0.08 14.86
CA CYS A 64 9.52 0.89 13.86
C CYS A 64 11.04 0.69 13.97
N TRP A 65 11.69 0.36 12.86
CA TRP A 65 13.14 0.13 12.84
C TRP A 65 13.95 1.36 13.28
N ARG A 66 13.42 2.56 13.08
CA ARG A 66 14.07 3.84 13.42
C ARG A 66 13.83 4.26 14.87
N CYS A 67 12.57 4.45 15.27
CA CYS A 67 12.23 4.99 16.60
C CYS A 67 11.88 3.92 17.64
N LYS A 68 11.87 2.64 17.25
CA LYS A 68 11.57 1.48 18.11
C LYS A 68 10.16 1.48 18.73
N LYS A 69 9.32 2.43 18.38
CA LYS A 69 7.92 2.44 18.83
C LYS A 69 7.07 1.42 18.04
N PRO A 70 6.00 0.87 18.63
CA PRO A 70 5.07 0.02 17.91
C PRO A 70 4.54 0.71 16.66
N ILE A 71 4.44 -0.04 15.56
CA ILE A 71 3.84 0.45 14.32
C ILE A 71 2.34 0.25 14.33
N ILE A 72 1.61 0.98 13.48
CA ILE A 72 0.19 0.75 13.21
C ILE A 72 0.04 0.23 11.78
N PHE A 73 -0.98 -0.62 11.57
CA PHE A 73 -1.38 -1.04 10.23
C PHE A 73 -2.34 -0.01 9.67
N ARG A 74 -2.06 0.43 8.44
CA ARG A 74 -2.84 1.46 7.79
C ARG A 74 -2.96 1.18 6.31
N ALA A 75 -4.18 1.23 5.77
CA ALA A 75 -4.41 1.22 4.34
C ALA A 75 -4.03 2.59 3.75
N THR A 76 -3.30 2.58 2.65
CA THR A 76 -2.91 3.77 1.90
C THR A 76 -3.06 3.49 0.41
N GLN A 77 -3.33 4.53 -0.38
CA GLN A 77 -3.33 4.39 -1.83
C GLN A 77 -1.92 4.05 -2.32
N GLN A 78 -1.83 3.04 -3.16
CA GLN A 78 -0.58 2.52 -3.68
C GLN A 78 -0.71 2.27 -5.18
N TRP A 79 0.41 2.30 -5.89
CA TRP A 79 0.49 1.90 -7.28
C TRP A 79 0.95 0.45 -7.38
N PHE A 80 0.16 -0.34 -8.09
CA PHE A 80 0.44 -1.75 -8.33
C PHE A 80 0.60 -2.01 -9.82
N ALA A 81 1.61 -2.78 -10.17
CA ALA A 81 1.74 -3.37 -11.50
C ALA A 81 1.16 -4.79 -11.45
N SER A 82 0.21 -5.08 -12.35
CA SER A 82 -0.31 -6.45 -12.47
C SER A 82 0.78 -7.36 -13.00
N VAL A 83 0.93 -8.51 -12.35
CA VAL A 83 1.87 -9.55 -12.75
C VAL A 83 1.18 -10.75 -13.42
N ASP A 84 -0.14 -10.74 -13.49
CA ASP A 84 -0.91 -11.87 -14.00
C ASP A 84 -0.54 -12.23 -15.45
N ALA A 85 -0.32 -11.22 -16.30
CA ALA A 85 0.02 -11.43 -17.71
C ALA A 85 1.37 -12.11 -17.95
N ILE A 86 2.28 -12.09 -16.95
CA ILE A 86 3.62 -12.65 -17.08
C ILE A 86 3.82 -13.95 -16.28
N LYS A 87 2.84 -14.35 -15.46
CA LYS A 87 2.96 -15.53 -14.57
C LYS A 87 3.23 -16.81 -15.31
N ASP A 88 2.46 -17.08 -16.36
CA ASP A 88 2.57 -18.33 -17.11
C ASP A 88 3.93 -18.41 -17.82
N ALA A 89 4.36 -17.35 -18.48
CA ALA A 89 5.67 -17.28 -19.10
C ALA A 89 6.82 -17.40 -18.07
N ALA A 90 6.67 -16.81 -16.88
CA ALA A 90 7.66 -16.94 -15.82
C ALA A 90 7.72 -18.35 -15.23
N VAL A 91 6.60 -19.05 -15.14
CA VAL A 91 6.55 -20.47 -14.72
C VAL A 91 7.22 -21.35 -15.77
N GLU A 92 6.90 -21.15 -17.05
CA GLU A 92 7.52 -21.90 -18.17
C GLU A 92 9.04 -21.68 -18.20
N ALA A 93 9.52 -20.46 -18.01
CA ALA A 93 10.95 -20.16 -17.96
C ALA A 93 11.69 -20.89 -16.80
N CYS A 94 10.99 -21.35 -15.77
CA CYS A 94 11.59 -22.17 -14.72
C CYS A 94 12.06 -23.54 -15.22
N ASP A 95 11.55 -24.01 -16.35
CA ASP A 95 11.94 -25.28 -16.97
C ASP A 95 13.34 -25.22 -17.61
N ASP A 96 13.75 -24.04 -18.05
CA ASP A 96 15.04 -23.80 -18.70
C ASP A 96 16.19 -23.59 -17.69
N ILE A 97 15.90 -23.55 -16.40
CA ILE A 97 16.86 -23.27 -15.34
C ILE A 97 17.34 -24.56 -14.68
N THR A 98 18.64 -24.72 -14.51
CA THR A 98 19.21 -25.78 -13.69
C THR A 98 19.12 -25.45 -12.21
N TRP A 99 18.24 -26.14 -11.49
CA TRP A 99 18.00 -25.92 -10.07
C TRP A 99 18.94 -26.73 -9.17
N LYS A 100 19.56 -26.04 -8.22
CA LYS A 100 20.36 -26.68 -7.16
C LYS A 100 20.04 -26.03 -5.82
N PRO A 101 19.34 -26.69 -4.89
CA PRO A 101 18.78 -28.04 -5.01
C PRO A 101 17.56 -28.12 -5.95
N GLU A 102 17.24 -29.32 -6.45
CA GLU A 102 16.14 -29.52 -7.41
C GLU A 102 14.78 -29.07 -6.90
N TRP A 103 14.48 -29.23 -5.62
CA TRP A 103 13.24 -28.78 -5.00
C TRP A 103 13.02 -27.25 -5.08
N GLY A 104 14.06 -26.49 -5.36
CA GLY A 104 13.99 -25.03 -5.55
C GLY A 104 13.05 -24.65 -6.68
N LYS A 105 12.92 -25.50 -7.72
CA LYS A 105 12.02 -25.26 -8.85
C LYS A 105 10.56 -25.18 -8.40
N GLU A 106 10.07 -26.20 -7.71
CA GLU A 106 8.66 -26.24 -7.26
C GLU A 106 8.34 -25.08 -6.32
N ARG A 107 9.28 -24.73 -5.45
CA ARG A 107 9.12 -23.57 -4.56
C ARG A 107 9.02 -22.27 -5.35
N MET A 108 9.86 -22.07 -6.36
CA MET A 108 9.82 -20.88 -7.22
C MET A 108 8.50 -20.79 -7.99
N ILE A 109 8.05 -21.89 -8.58
CA ILE A 109 6.77 -21.95 -9.30
C ILE A 109 5.61 -21.60 -8.38
N SER A 110 5.56 -22.14 -7.17
CA SER A 110 4.54 -21.81 -6.18
C SER A 110 4.56 -20.31 -5.84
N MET A 111 5.75 -19.74 -5.60
CA MET A 111 5.91 -18.31 -5.31
C MET A 111 5.44 -17.40 -6.46
N ILE A 112 5.67 -17.82 -7.73
CA ILE A 112 5.20 -17.06 -8.90
C ILE A 112 3.68 -17.14 -9.01
N ARG A 113 3.09 -18.33 -8.86
CA ARG A 113 1.64 -18.53 -8.97
C ARG A 113 0.87 -17.80 -7.88
N GLU A 114 1.37 -17.81 -6.65
CA GLU A 114 0.73 -17.17 -5.50
C GLU A 114 1.02 -15.67 -5.39
N ARG A 115 1.92 -15.14 -6.23
CA ARG A 115 2.28 -13.74 -6.16
C ARG A 115 1.10 -12.86 -6.51
N SER A 116 0.78 -11.94 -5.60
CA SER A 116 -0.12 -10.81 -5.87
C SER A 116 0.59 -9.75 -6.72
N ASP A 117 -0.19 -8.75 -7.17
CA ASP A 117 0.34 -7.61 -7.91
C ASP A 117 1.55 -6.97 -7.21
N TRP A 118 2.46 -6.43 -7.99
CA TRP A 118 3.67 -5.82 -7.48
C TRP A 118 3.42 -4.37 -7.08
N CYS A 119 3.48 -4.08 -5.78
CA CYS A 119 3.45 -2.71 -5.29
C CYS A 119 4.76 -2.00 -5.69
N ILE A 120 4.67 -1.05 -6.61
CA ILE A 120 5.81 -0.28 -7.12
C ILE A 120 6.02 1.03 -6.38
N SER A 121 4.99 1.59 -5.75
CA SER A 121 5.10 2.85 -5.01
C SER A 121 5.80 2.68 -3.65
N ARG A 122 6.51 3.72 -3.25
CA ARG A 122 7.14 3.85 -1.93
C ARG A 122 6.87 5.24 -1.37
N GLN A 123 6.57 5.34 -0.08
CA GLN A 123 6.33 6.60 0.61
C GLN A 123 7.66 7.15 1.14
N ARG A 124 8.59 7.43 0.23
CA ARG A 124 9.92 7.97 0.53
C ARG A 124 10.22 9.12 -0.41
N THR A 125 10.82 10.18 0.11
CA THR A 125 11.23 11.34 -0.68
C THR A 125 12.40 11.00 -1.60
N TRP A 126 13.28 10.10 -1.14
CA TRP A 126 14.42 9.65 -1.94
C TRP A 126 14.07 8.47 -2.82
N GLY A 127 14.39 8.57 -4.10
CA GLY A 127 14.11 7.54 -5.10
C GLY A 127 13.75 8.17 -6.46
N VAL A 128 13.50 7.33 -7.45
CA VAL A 128 12.99 7.77 -8.76
C VAL A 128 11.48 7.97 -8.65
N PRO A 129 10.93 9.14 -9.00
CA PRO A 129 9.50 9.38 -8.99
C PRO A 129 8.76 8.48 -9.99
N ILE A 130 7.53 8.09 -9.65
CA ILE A 130 6.63 7.42 -10.60
C ILE A 130 6.03 8.49 -11.50
N PRO A 131 6.14 8.40 -12.84
CA PRO A 131 5.77 9.46 -13.78
C PRO A 131 4.25 9.52 -14.00
N ILE A 132 3.50 9.82 -12.96
CA ILE A 132 2.05 9.92 -12.98
C ILE A 132 1.66 11.33 -12.56
N PHE A 133 0.86 11.99 -13.40
CA PHE A 133 0.28 13.29 -13.13
C PHE A 133 -1.15 13.12 -12.63
N PHE A 134 -1.66 14.14 -11.95
CA PHE A 134 -3.05 14.16 -11.49
C PHE A 134 -3.74 15.39 -12.05
N CYS A 135 -4.94 15.20 -12.60
CA CYS A 135 -5.75 16.33 -13.06
C CYS A 135 -6.09 17.24 -11.87
N LYS A 136 -5.87 18.55 -12.03
CA LYS A 136 -6.15 19.53 -10.97
C LYS A 136 -7.65 19.67 -10.68
N ASP A 137 -8.50 19.43 -11.67
CA ASP A 137 -9.95 19.63 -11.54
C ASP A 137 -10.65 18.39 -10.97
N CYS A 138 -10.30 17.18 -11.42
CA CYS A 138 -11.01 15.97 -11.05
C CYS A 138 -10.17 14.96 -10.23
N GLY A 139 -8.89 15.24 -9.98
CA GLY A 139 -7.99 14.38 -9.22
C GLY A 139 -7.65 13.05 -9.90
N LYS A 140 -8.13 12.79 -11.11
CA LYS A 140 -7.87 11.53 -11.80
C LYS A 140 -6.41 11.42 -12.23
N PRO A 141 -5.81 10.22 -12.13
CA PRO A 141 -4.44 10.00 -12.60
C PRO A 141 -4.38 10.08 -14.12
N TYR A 142 -3.33 10.70 -14.62
CA TYR A 142 -2.98 10.78 -16.03
C TYR A 142 -1.63 10.12 -16.25
N CYS A 143 -1.61 9.05 -17.02
CA CYS A 143 -0.42 8.28 -17.35
C CYS A 143 -0.63 7.62 -18.71
N THR A 144 0.02 8.14 -19.73
CA THR A 144 -0.02 7.62 -21.10
C THR A 144 1.37 7.22 -21.57
N PRO A 145 1.50 6.38 -22.61
CA PRO A 145 2.80 6.07 -23.20
C PRO A 145 3.60 7.33 -23.58
N GLU A 146 2.92 8.34 -24.10
CA GLU A 146 3.54 9.62 -24.53
C GLU A 146 4.05 10.40 -23.32
N SER A 147 3.28 10.50 -22.23
CA SER A 147 3.70 11.20 -21.01
C SER A 147 4.90 10.50 -20.36
N ILE A 148 4.90 9.16 -20.33
CA ILE A 148 6.02 8.37 -19.82
C ILE A 148 7.27 8.58 -20.69
N ALA A 149 7.13 8.53 -22.02
CA ALA A 149 8.25 8.75 -22.94
C ALA A 149 8.87 10.14 -22.75
N LYS A 150 8.03 11.17 -22.59
CA LYS A 150 8.50 12.55 -22.36
C LYS A 150 9.27 12.68 -21.04
N VAL A 151 8.73 12.12 -19.95
CA VAL A 151 9.44 12.11 -18.67
C VAL A 151 10.75 11.33 -18.74
N SER A 152 10.77 10.21 -19.46
CA SER A 152 11.99 9.42 -19.68
C SER A 152 13.06 10.20 -20.44
N GLU A 153 12.68 10.96 -21.45
CA GLU A 153 13.57 11.85 -22.20
C GLU A 153 14.21 12.92 -21.29
N ILE A 154 13.37 13.59 -20.48
CA ILE A 154 13.84 14.61 -19.54
C ILE A 154 14.78 14.00 -18.50
N PHE A 155 14.43 12.83 -17.94
CA PHE A 155 15.28 12.15 -16.96
C PHE A 155 16.61 11.69 -17.57
N GLY A 156 16.60 11.28 -18.84
CA GLY A 156 17.81 10.92 -19.57
C GLY A 156 18.75 12.10 -19.78
N ALA A 157 18.20 13.30 -19.99
CA ALA A 157 18.97 14.50 -20.23
C ALA A 157 19.42 15.23 -18.95
N GLU A 158 18.54 15.31 -17.93
CA GLU A 158 18.71 16.18 -16.77
C GLU A 158 18.76 15.41 -15.44
N GLY A 159 18.47 14.12 -15.46
CA GLY A 159 18.34 13.30 -14.26
C GLY A 159 16.96 13.41 -13.60
N SER A 160 16.68 12.50 -12.65
CA SER A 160 15.37 12.42 -11.99
C SER A 160 15.02 13.63 -11.10
N ASN A 161 15.99 14.47 -10.75
CA ASN A 161 15.74 15.70 -10.00
C ASN A 161 14.89 16.72 -10.79
N ALA A 162 14.86 16.62 -12.11
CA ALA A 162 14.00 17.44 -12.97
C ALA A 162 12.52 17.36 -12.57
N TRP A 163 12.07 16.22 -12.02
CA TRP A 163 10.70 16.04 -11.53
C TRP A 163 10.28 17.05 -10.46
N TRP A 164 11.23 17.48 -9.64
CA TRP A 164 10.99 18.41 -8.54
C TRP A 164 11.28 19.86 -8.91
N ALA A 165 12.02 20.06 -10.02
CA ALA A 165 12.48 21.37 -10.45
C ALA A 165 11.59 21.99 -11.53
N LYS A 166 10.81 21.17 -12.25
CA LYS A 166 9.99 21.61 -13.37
C LYS A 166 8.50 21.57 -13.04
N GLU A 167 7.76 22.46 -13.66
CA GLU A 167 6.29 22.45 -13.61
C GLU A 167 5.74 21.44 -14.64
N ALA A 168 4.53 20.91 -14.38
CA ALA A 168 3.90 19.92 -15.25
C ALA A 168 3.57 20.45 -16.68
N ALA A 169 3.65 21.76 -16.92
CA ALA A 169 3.43 22.39 -18.21
C ALA A 169 4.72 22.53 -19.05
N GLU A 170 5.88 22.24 -18.48
CA GLU A 170 7.19 22.29 -19.16
C GLU A 170 7.60 20.91 -19.71
#